data_f199dcee88421468a1850b6184c44455
#
_entry.id   f199dcee88421468a1850b6184c44455
#
_cell.length_a   1.000
_cell.length_b   1.000
_cell.length_c   1.000
_cell.angle_alpha   90.00
_cell.angle_beta   90.00
_cell.angle_gamma   90.00
#
_symmetry.space_group_name_H-M   'P 1'
#
loop_
_entity.id
_entity.type
_entity.pdbx_description
1 polymer ?
#
loop_
_entity_poly.entity_id
_entity_poly.type
_entity_poly.pdbx_seq_one_letter_code
_entity_poly.pdbx_strand_id
1 'polypeptide(L)'
;QYAIIGHSERREYHNESNDIIRLKLLKAIQHKINPILCIGESIEQRDSGQTLDVINDQIRRVLDNEILSANTNMLIAYEPIWAIGTGLTATPDMANEVHAHINSVLSEMSSNGIPILYGGSMKSSNAKELMQMEHIHGGLIGGASLDASEFLKIYNIAEEIRNG
;
A
#
# COMPACT_ATOMS: atom_id res chain seq x y z
N GLN A 1 -15.30 -7.94 -4.24
CA GLN A 1 -14.16 -8.77 -3.77
C GLN A 1 -12.86 -8.05 -4.10
N TYR A 2 -11.85 -8.20 -3.26
CA TYR A 2 -10.51 -7.65 -3.47
C TYR A 2 -9.48 -8.77 -3.60
N ALA A 3 -8.39 -8.51 -4.33
CA ALA A 3 -7.21 -9.37 -4.41
C ALA A 3 -5.95 -8.55 -4.16
N ILE A 4 -5.09 -9.02 -3.26
CA ILE A 4 -3.76 -8.46 -3.01
C ILE A 4 -2.82 -8.94 -4.12
N ILE A 5 -2.16 -8.00 -4.80
CA ILE A 5 -1.28 -8.28 -5.94
C ILE A 5 0.04 -7.55 -5.75
N GLY A 6 1.15 -8.26 -5.94
CA GLY A 6 2.50 -7.71 -5.83
C GLY A 6 2.99 -7.54 -4.39
N HIS A 7 2.40 -8.26 -3.41
CA HIS A 7 2.89 -8.28 -2.03
C HIS A 7 4.39 -8.58 -1.98
N SER A 8 5.10 -7.98 -1.05
CA SER A 8 6.56 -8.10 -0.91
C SER A 8 7.06 -9.55 -0.90
N GLU A 9 6.42 -10.45 -0.16
CA GLU A 9 6.77 -11.87 -0.14
C GLU A 9 6.65 -12.55 -1.50
N ARG A 10 5.70 -12.13 -2.35
CA ARG A 10 5.59 -12.69 -3.69
C ARG A 10 6.67 -12.17 -4.62
N ARG A 11 7.07 -10.92 -4.44
CA ARG A 11 8.22 -10.35 -5.16
C ARG A 11 9.51 -11.07 -4.77
N GLU A 12 9.72 -11.30 -3.47
CA GLU A 12 10.92 -11.91 -2.93
C GLU A 12 11.00 -13.43 -3.19
N TYR A 13 9.96 -14.18 -2.77
CA TYR A 13 10.02 -15.66 -2.80
C TYR A 13 9.55 -16.28 -4.11
N HIS A 14 8.82 -15.55 -4.93
CA HIS A 14 8.29 -16.04 -6.21
C HIS A 14 8.80 -15.24 -7.42
N ASN A 15 9.72 -14.30 -7.22
CA ASN A 15 10.31 -13.47 -8.27
C ASN A 15 9.25 -12.77 -9.15
N GLU A 16 8.16 -12.29 -8.55
CA GLU A 16 7.13 -11.55 -9.28
C GLU A 16 7.66 -10.17 -9.71
N SER A 17 8.00 -10.05 -10.99
CA SER A 17 8.41 -8.79 -11.59
C SER A 17 7.24 -7.82 -11.76
N ASN A 18 7.53 -6.54 -12.00
CA ASN A 18 6.51 -5.54 -12.30
C ASN A 18 5.66 -5.93 -13.52
N ASP A 19 6.25 -6.60 -14.54
CA ASP A 19 5.51 -7.08 -15.71
C ASP A 19 4.49 -8.18 -15.35
N ILE A 20 4.90 -9.14 -14.52
CA ILE A 20 4.00 -10.18 -13.99
C ILE A 20 2.87 -9.56 -13.17
N ILE A 21 3.19 -8.59 -12.33
CA ILE A 21 2.23 -7.88 -11.49
C ILE A 21 1.22 -7.11 -12.36
N ARG A 22 1.69 -6.41 -13.38
CA ARG A 22 0.82 -5.73 -14.36
C ARG A 22 -0.17 -6.70 -15.02
N LEU A 23 0.30 -7.86 -15.49
CA LEU A 23 -0.55 -8.89 -16.08
C LEU A 23 -1.61 -9.42 -15.09
N LYS A 24 -1.24 -9.56 -13.81
CA LYS A 24 -2.19 -9.96 -12.75
C LYS A 24 -3.24 -8.90 -12.49
N LEU A 25 -2.87 -7.61 -12.50
CA LEU A 25 -3.83 -6.50 -12.37
C LEU A 25 -4.86 -6.55 -13.50
N LEU A 26 -4.40 -6.65 -14.75
CA LEU A 26 -5.28 -6.76 -15.91
C LEU A 26 -6.24 -7.97 -15.78
N LYS A 27 -5.73 -9.12 -15.32
CA LYS A 27 -6.55 -10.30 -15.09
C LYS A 27 -7.60 -10.07 -14.00
N ALA A 28 -7.23 -9.46 -12.87
CA ALA A 28 -8.18 -9.13 -11.82
C ALA A 28 -9.30 -8.22 -12.33
N ILE A 29 -8.94 -7.15 -13.03
CA ILE A 29 -9.88 -6.21 -13.64
C ILE A 29 -10.82 -6.90 -14.62
N GLN A 30 -10.28 -7.74 -15.52
CA GLN A 30 -11.06 -8.52 -16.48
C GLN A 30 -12.12 -9.39 -15.81
N HIS A 31 -11.80 -9.92 -14.62
CA HIS A 31 -12.71 -10.75 -13.82
C HIS A 31 -13.51 -9.96 -12.76
N LYS A 32 -13.53 -8.62 -12.84
CA LYS A 32 -14.25 -7.73 -11.92
C LYS A 32 -13.85 -7.93 -10.45
N ILE A 33 -12.57 -8.24 -10.23
CA ILE A 33 -11.95 -8.29 -8.90
C ILE A 33 -11.20 -6.99 -8.70
N ASN A 34 -11.48 -6.28 -7.63
CA ASN A 34 -10.80 -5.03 -7.30
C ASN A 34 -9.37 -5.35 -6.82
N PRO A 35 -8.32 -4.81 -7.46
CA PRO A 35 -6.96 -5.09 -7.02
C PRO A 35 -6.54 -4.18 -5.85
N ILE A 36 -5.70 -4.73 -4.97
CA ILE A 36 -4.87 -3.97 -4.03
C ILE A 36 -3.43 -4.16 -4.51
N LEU A 37 -2.87 -3.13 -5.14
CA LEU A 37 -1.48 -3.16 -5.61
C LEU A 37 -0.53 -2.86 -4.46
N CYS A 38 0.35 -3.79 -4.13
CA CYS A 38 1.42 -3.60 -3.16
C CYS A 38 2.70 -3.09 -3.83
N ILE A 39 3.25 -2.02 -3.26
CA ILE A 39 4.51 -1.38 -3.66
C ILE A 39 5.32 -1.05 -2.41
N GLY A 40 6.65 -1.06 -2.52
CA GLY A 40 7.51 -0.75 -1.39
C GLY A 40 8.97 -0.98 -1.68
N GLU A 41 9.82 -0.43 -0.82
CA GLU A 41 11.27 -0.50 -0.88
C GLU A 41 11.87 -1.41 0.19
N SER A 42 13.05 -1.97 -0.10
CA SER A 42 13.88 -2.69 0.89
C SER A 42 14.62 -1.71 1.80
N ILE A 43 15.23 -2.26 2.87
CA ILE A 43 16.05 -1.45 3.80
C ILE A 43 17.28 -0.87 3.07
N GLU A 44 17.90 -1.63 2.18
CA GLU A 44 19.08 -1.19 1.42
C GLU A 44 18.72 -0.02 0.48
N GLN A 45 17.56 -0.09 -0.17
CA GLN A 45 17.06 0.98 -1.02
C GLN A 45 16.75 2.24 -0.21
N ARG A 46 16.19 2.07 0.98
CA ARG A 46 15.91 3.18 1.88
C ARG A 46 17.19 3.82 2.38
N ASP A 47 18.14 3.05 2.89
CA ASP A 47 19.41 3.55 3.42
C ASP A 47 20.26 4.26 2.36
N SER A 48 20.10 3.86 1.09
CA SER A 48 20.73 4.55 -0.06
C SER A 48 19.93 5.75 -0.59
N GLY A 49 18.82 6.14 0.05
CA GLY A 49 18.00 7.28 -0.35
C GLY A 49 17.16 7.06 -1.62
N GLN A 50 16.97 5.81 -2.05
CA GLN A 50 16.28 5.46 -3.30
C GLN A 50 14.77 5.21 -3.13
N THR A 51 14.20 5.41 -1.95
CA THR A 51 12.79 5.10 -1.64
C THR A 51 11.85 5.65 -2.72
N LEU A 52 11.90 6.95 -2.98
CA LEU A 52 10.96 7.61 -3.90
C LEU A 52 11.15 7.15 -5.35
N ASP A 53 12.39 6.92 -5.77
CA ASP A 53 12.70 6.42 -7.12
C ASP A 53 12.16 5.00 -7.32
N VAL A 54 12.33 4.13 -6.33
CA VAL A 54 11.80 2.75 -6.35
C VAL A 54 10.27 2.76 -6.44
N ILE A 55 9.61 3.56 -5.62
CA ILE A 55 8.15 3.70 -5.62
C ILE A 55 7.66 4.22 -6.98
N ASN A 56 8.30 5.28 -7.51
CA ASN A 56 7.97 5.83 -8.81
C ASN A 56 8.13 4.79 -9.94
N ASP A 57 9.24 4.03 -9.96
CA ASP A 57 9.48 2.97 -10.95
C ASP A 57 8.42 1.88 -10.87
N GLN A 58 8.09 1.39 -9.66
CA GLN A 58 7.07 0.37 -9.47
C GLN A 58 5.69 0.82 -9.96
N ILE A 59 5.28 2.06 -9.65
CA ILE A 59 4.00 2.62 -10.09
C ILE A 59 3.96 2.71 -11.62
N ARG A 60 4.96 3.36 -12.24
CA ARG A 60 4.95 3.64 -13.67
C ARG A 60 5.13 2.40 -14.56
N ARG A 61 5.78 1.35 -14.05
CA ARG A 61 5.89 0.07 -14.78
C ARG A 61 4.63 -0.79 -14.69
N VAL A 62 3.88 -0.63 -13.60
CA VAL A 62 2.72 -1.49 -13.34
C VAL A 62 1.42 -0.85 -13.79
N LEU A 63 1.26 0.46 -13.58
CA LEU A 63 0.06 1.21 -13.93
C LEU A 63 0.24 1.91 -15.28
N ASP A 64 -0.72 1.73 -16.16
CA ASP A 64 -0.83 2.42 -17.44
C ASP A 64 -2.26 2.92 -17.67
N ASN A 65 -2.50 3.60 -18.78
CA ASN A 65 -3.82 4.14 -19.12
C ASN A 65 -4.90 3.07 -19.21
N GLU A 66 -4.56 1.82 -19.60
CA GLU A 66 -5.51 0.71 -19.68
C GLU A 66 -6.01 0.33 -18.29
N ILE A 67 -5.10 0.23 -17.32
CA ILE A 67 -5.43 -0.11 -15.92
C ILE A 67 -6.14 1.06 -15.24
N LEU A 68 -5.61 2.29 -15.40
CA LEU A 68 -6.12 3.47 -14.70
C LEU A 68 -7.50 3.92 -15.21
N SER A 69 -7.81 3.69 -16.50
CA SER A 69 -9.13 3.98 -17.06
C SER A 69 -10.18 2.90 -16.78
N ALA A 70 -9.75 1.76 -16.25
CA ALA A 70 -10.69 0.71 -15.88
C ALA A 70 -11.56 1.18 -14.70
N ASN A 71 -12.89 1.04 -14.83
CA ASN A 71 -13.81 1.37 -13.75
C ASN A 71 -13.76 0.32 -12.65
N THR A 72 -12.78 0.43 -11.77
CA THR A 72 -12.53 -0.49 -10.65
C THR A 72 -12.27 0.30 -9.37
N ASN A 73 -12.59 -0.29 -8.21
CA ASN A 73 -12.23 0.24 -6.91
C ASN A 73 -10.82 -0.23 -6.51
N MET A 74 -9.82 0.13 -7.32
CA MET A 74 -8.42 -0.21 -7.02
C MET A 74 -7.94 0.52 -5.77
N LEU A 75 -7.09 -0.15 -5.00
CA LEU A 75 -6.35 0.42 -3.88
C LEU A 75 -4.85 0.23 -4.12
N ILE A 76 -4.03 1.07 -3.51
CA ILE A 76 -2.58 0.87 -3.40
C ILE A 76 -2.24 0.62 -1.94
N ALA A 77 -1.33 -0.31 -1.67
CA ALA A 77 -0.76 -0.53 -0.36
C ALA A 77 0.74 -0.23 -0.40
N TYR A 78 1.18 0.76 0.38
CA TYR A 78 2.60 1.02 0.57
C TYR A 78 3.14 0.11 1.67
N GLU A 79 4.08 -0.74 1.29
CA GLU A 79 4.76 -1.70 2.15
C GLU A 79 6.22 -1.27 2.36
N PRO A 80 6.57 -0.55 3.45
CA PRO A 80 7.97 -0.45 3.86
C PRO A 80 8.47 -1.86 4.24
N ILE A 81 9.11 -2.59 3.28
CA ILE A 81 9.42 -4.03 3.44
C ILE A 81 10.23 -4.29 4.70
N TRP A 82 11.12 -3.36 5.04
CA TRP A 82 11.95 -3.37 6.25
C TRP A 82 11.14 -3.28 7.56
N ALA A 83 9.88 -2.84 7.49
CA ALA A 83 8.96 -2.72 8.64
C ALA A 83 7.86 -3.80 8.65
N ILE A 84 7.96 -4.85 7.82
CA ILE A 84 7.00 -5.95 7.79
C ILE A 84 7.54 -7.12 8.60
N GLY A 85 6.89 -7.46 9.71
CA GLY A 85 7.26 -8.63 10.53
C GLY A 85 8.60 -8.54 11.26
N THR A 86 9.33 -7.44 11.14
CA THR A 86 10.67 -7.25 11.74
C THR A 86 10.61 -6.67 13.15
N GLY A 87 9.47 -6.15 13.57
CA GLY A 87 9.33 -5.37 14.81
C GLY A 87 9.72 -3.89 14.66
N LEU A 88 10.30 -3.49 13.53
CA LEU A 88 10.51 -2.09 13.19
C LEU A 88 9.20 -1.49 12.66
N THR A 89 9.00 -0.21 12.88
CA THR A 89 7.86 0.53 12.35
C THR A 89 8.34 1.81 11.69
N ALA A 90 7.77 2.15 10.55
CA ALA A 90 7.93 3.48 10.01
C ALA A 90 7.26 4.50 10.95
N THR A 91 7.86 5.66 11.15
CA THR A 91 7.15 6.73 11.83
C THR A 91 5.98 7.22 10.97
N PRO A 92 4.92 7.81 11.56
CA PRO A 92 3.81 8.37 10.80
C PRO A 92 4.27 9.36 9.73
N ASP A 93 5.22 10.26 10.04
CA ASP A 93 5.76 11.23 9.09
C ASP A 93 6.48 10.56 7.92
N MET A 94 7.32 9.56 8.19
CA MET A 94 8.01 8.80 7.15
C MET A 94 7.04 8.07 6.21
N ALA A 95 6.00 7.47 6.76
CA ALA A 95 4.96 6.82 5.96
C ALA A 95 4.17 7.85 5.14
N ASN A 96 3.78 8.96 5.76
CA ASN A 96 3.01 10.02 5.11
C ASN A 96 3.79 10.68 3.95
N GLU A 97 5.09 10.88 4.09
CA GLU A 97 5.96 11.40 3.00
C GLU A 97 5.87 10.51 1.75
N VAL A 98 6.00 9.20 1.92
CA VAL A 98 5.91 8.25 0.79
C VAL A 98 4.48 8.19 0.22
N HIS A 99 3.46 8.22 1.07
CA HIS A 99 2.06 8.30 0.62
C HIS A 99 1.77 9.57 -0.18
N ALA A 100 2.30 10.73 0.25
CA ALA A 100 2.21 11.98 -0.48
C ALA A 100 2.88 11.88 -1.86
N HIS A 101 4.06 11.26 -1.92
CA HIS A 101 4.76 11.02 -3.18
C HIS A 101 3.95 10.11 -4.12
N ILE A 102 3.37 9.02 -3.61
CA ILE A 102 2.48 8.14 -4.41
C ILE A 102 1.32 8.94 -5.01
N ASN A 103 0.66 9.77 -4.20
CA ASN A 103 -0.41 10.66 -4.67
C ASN A 103 0.06 11.60 -5.78
N SER A 104 1.27 12.19 -5.65
CA SER A 104 1.84 13.05 -6.68
C SER A 104 2.05 12.31 -7.99
N VAL A 105 2.65 11.12 -7.94
CA VAL A 105 2.88 10.28 -9.14
C VAL A 105 1.57 9.90 -9.81
N LEU A 106 0.55 9.52 -9.05
CA LEU A 106 -0.78 9.20 -9.58
C LEU A 106 -1.43 10.42 -10.24
N SER A 107 -1.29 11.60 -9.65
CA SER A 107 -1.81 12.85 -10.20
C SER A 107 -1.15 13.20 -11.54
N GLU A 108 0.16 13.01 -11.66
CA GLU A 108 0.90 13.17 -12.92
C GLU A 108 0.41 12.19 -14.01
N MET A 109 -0.06 11.02 -13.61
CA MET A 109 -0.66 10.01 -14.49
C MET A 109 -2.16 10.25 -14.75
N SER A 110 -2.69 11.43 -14.37
CA SER A 110 -4.10 11.79 -14.48
C SER A 110 -5.06 10.83 -13.74
N SER A 111 -4.59 10.22 -12.66
CA SER A 111 -5.36 9.29 -11.84
C SER A 111 -5.42 9.79 -10.40
N ASN A 112 -6.49 10.46 -10.06
CA ASN A 112 -6.71 10.98 -8.71
C ASN A 112 -7.71 10.11 -7.95
N GLY A 113 -7.58 10.11 -6.63
CA GLY A 113 -8.57 9.51 -5.74
C GLY A 113 -8.44 7.99 -5.54
N ILE A 114 -7.32 7.37 -5.93
CA ILE A 114 -7.03 5.99 -5.55
C ILE A 114 -6.58 6.00 -4.08
N PRO A 115 -7.32 5.32 -3.16
CA PRO A 115 -6.91 5.30 -1.76
C PRO A 115 -5.60 4.53 -1.57
N ILE A 116 -4.73 5.07 -0.69
CA ILE A 116 -3.43 4.49 -0.39
C ILE A 116 -3.43 4.01 1.06
N LEU A 117 -3.21 2.72 1.24
CA LEU A 117 -3.17 2.04 2.52
C LEU A 117 -1.73 1.92 3.02
N TYR A 118 -1.53 2.04 4.32
CA TYR A 118 -0.27 1.68 4.94
C TYR A 118 -0.21 0.16 5.15
N GLY A 119 0.78 -0.49 4.55
CA GLY A 119 0.98 -1.95 4.58
C GLY A 119 2.12 -2.41 5.50
N GLY A 120 2.76 -1.50 6.23
CA GLY A 120 3.74 -1.86 7.25
C GLY A 120 3.10 -2.35 8.55
N SER A 121 3.92 -2.52 9.59
CA SER A 121 3.45 -3.01 10.89
C SER A 121 2.48 -2.03 11.56
N MET A 122 1.19 -2.37 11.59
CA MET A 122 0.14 -1.60 12.24
C MET A 122 -0.46 -2.40 13.40
N LYS A 123 -0.55 -1.75 14.57
CA LYS A 123 -1.15 -2.26 15.81
C LYS A 123 -2.08 -1.20 16.38
N SER A 124 -2.93 -1.56 17.34
CA SER A 124 -3.79 -0.59 18.03
C SER A 124 -3.01 0.56 18.70
N SER A 125 -1.75 0.31 19.07
CA SER A 125 -0.88 1.31 19.71
C SER A 125 -0.37 2.41 18.78
N ASN A 126 -0.30 2.18 17.45
CA ASN A 126 0.18 3.16 16.46
C ASN A 126 -0.86 3.51 15.37
N ALA A 127 -1.98 2.79 15.33
CA ALA A 127 -2.99 2.95 14.29
C ALA A 127 -3.55 4.37 14.23
N LYS A 128 -3.80 5.00 15.41
CA LYS A 128 -4.35 6.35 15.48
C LYS A 128 -3.43 7.37 14.86
N GLU A 129 -2.15 7.38 15.23
CA GLU A 129 -1.17 8.32 14.70
C GLU A 129 -0.98 8.16 13.19
N LEU A 130 -0.91 6.91 12.71
CA LEU A 130 -0.79 6.62 11.28
C LEU A 130 -2.04 7.07 10.50
N MET A 131 -3.24 6.72 10.95
CA MET A 131 -4.48 7.00 10.23
C MET A 131 -4.93 8.47 10.32
N GLN A 132 -4.34 9.27 11.21
CA GLN A 132 -4.55 10.72 11.26
C GLN A 132 -3.70 11.49 10.27
N MET A 133 -2.75 10.85 9.61
CA MET A 133 -1.91 11.49 8.60
C MET A 133 -2.72 11.74 7.32
N GLU A 134 -2.49 12.90 6.71
CA GLU A 134 -3.28 13.42 5.58
C GLU A 134 -3.36 12.47 4.38
N HIS A 135 -2.26 11.75 4.08
CA HIS A 135 -2.17 10.92 2.88
C HIS A 135 -2.35 9.42 3.16
N ILE A 136 -2.59 9.02 4.41
CA ILE A 136 -2.81 7.61 4.80
C ILE A 136 -4.31 7.34 4.90
N HIS A 137 -4.87 6.64 3.92
CA HIS A 137 -6.32 6.41 3.83
C HIS A 137 -6.82 5.19 4.60
N GLY A 138 -5.92 4.45 5.26
CA GLY A 138 -6.23 3.26 6.05
C GLY A 138 -5.04 2.31 6.15
N GLY A 139 -5.28 1.06 6.56
CA GLY A 139 -4.26 0.05 6.73
C GLY A 139 -4.55 -1.26 6.02
N LEU A 140 -3.52 -1.90 5.47
CA LEU A 140 -3.56 -3.31 5.06
C LEU A 140 -2.96 -4.14 6.20
N ILE A 141 -3.82 -4.77 7.00
CA ILE A 141 -3.44 -5.39 8.27
C ILE A 141 -3.09 -6.86 8.07
N GLY A 142 -1.83 -7.21 8.31
CA GLY A 142 -1.31 -8.58 8.30
C GLY A 142 -1.40 -9.26 9.67
N GLY A 143 -0.27 -9.41 10.36
CA GLY A 143 -0.16 -10.18 11.61
C GLY A 143 -1.15 -9.80 12.71
N ALA A 144 -1.46 -8.51 12.88
CA ALA A 144 -2.43 -8.07 13.87
C ALA A 144 -3.87 -8.53 13.58
N SER A 145 -4.19 -8.92 12.35
CA SER A 145 -5.51 -9.49 12.01
C SER A 145 -5.73 -10.91 12.51
N LEU A 146 -4.68 -11.59 12.95
CA LEU A 146 -4.75 -12.94 13.53
C LEU A 146 -5.28 -12.92 14.97
N ASP A 147 -5.25 -11.77 15.65
CA ASP A 147 -5.87 -11.53 16.96
C ASP A 147 -7.13 -10.67 16.75
N ALA A 148 -8.29 -11.28 16.97
CA ALA A 148 -9.58 -10.62 16.77
C ALA A 148 -9.75 -9.38 17.67
N SER A 149 -9.23 -9.41 18.90
CA SER A 149 -9.31 -8.27 19.83
C SER A 149 -8.43 -7.11 19.34
N GLU A 150 -7.24 -7.39 18.89
CA GLU A 150 -6.31 -6.39 18.35
C GLU A 150 -6.86 -5.78 17.06
N PHE A 151 -7.35 -6.62 16.15
CA PHE A 151 -7.96 -6.14 14.91
C PHE A 151 -9.19 -5.26 15.15
N LEU A 152 -10.06 -5.64 16.12
CA LEU A 152 -11.23 -4.84 16.47
C LEU A 152 -10.85 -3.48 17.05
N LYS A 153 -9.77 -3.39 17.84
CA LYS A 153 -9.27 -2.10 18.35
C LYS A 153 -8.82 -1.19 17.20
N ILE A 154 -8.06 -1.75 16.24
CA ILE A 154 -7.63 -0.99 15.05
C ILE A 154 -8.84 -0.50 14.25
N TYR A 155 -9.85 -1.36 14.06
CA TYR A 155 -11.08 -1.01 13.37
C TYR A 155 -11.84 0.14 14.07
N ASN A 156 -12.00 0.06 15.40
CA ASN A 156 -12.68 1.10 16.16
C ASN A 156 -11.94 2.45 16.09
N ILE A 157 -10.61 2.43 16.11
CA ILE A 157 -9.80 3.66 15.91
C ILE A 157 -10.08 4.27 14.53
N ALA A 158 -10.12 3.44 13.46
CA ALA A 158 -10.45 3.92 12.12
C ALA A 158 -11.85 4.53 12.04
N GLU A 159 -12.85 3.89 12.67
CA GLU A 159 -14.22 4.42 12.74
C GLU A 159 -14.30 5.75 13.51
N GLU A 160 -13.58 5.89 14.61
CA GLU A 160 -13.52 7.14 15.39
C GLU A 160 -12.95 8.30 14.54
N ILE A 161 -11.87 8.06 13.81
CA ILE A 161 -11.23 9.07 12.94
C ILE A 161 -12.16 9.47 11.79
N ARG A 162 -12.89 8.51 11.22
CA ARG A 162 -13.82 8.77 10.10
C ARG A 162 -15.04 9.59 10.53
N ASN A 163 -15.49 9.45 11.78
CA ASN A 163 -16.73 10.05 12.26
C ASN A 163 -16.51 11.35 13.06
N GLY A 164 -15.26 11.73 13.35
CA GLY A 164 -14.86 12.98 14.01
C GLY A 164 -14.48 14.05 13.06
#